data_ffe5c97e7526877193a4d6dbfbad34f3
#
_entry.id   ffe5c97e7526877193a4d6dbfbad34f3
#
_cell.length_a   1.000
_cell.length_b   1.000
_cell.length_c   1.000
_cell.angle_alpha   90.00
_cell.angle_beta   90.00
_cell.angle_gamma   90.00
#
_symmetry.space_group_name_H-M   'P 1'
#
loop_
_entity.id
_entity.type
_entity.pdbx_description
1 polymer ?
#
loop_
_entity_poly.entity_id
_entity_poly.type
_entity_poly.pdbx_seq_one_letter_code
_entity_poly.pdbx_strand_id
1 'polypeptide(L)'
;MNKNDRLLRMGVLGCGPIAQMAHLDVCRKACNTELYAICDVAEDLVAKMAAVHDPKVTYTDFDSMLADPKLEAVIIATTDAFHVPLSLKAIAAGKHVLVEKPLGVSVEECEQLRTLLAEKGVRFQIGNNWRFDPGFRYAQNFIQSEMGERIGLKVWYYDSTDRYTMTDNLLPNLVISDRSQKTKLDPKADRQRYLLMTHGSHAVDVARFVGGPIKSVSARYLERSESHTWFTSLEFADGCLGHIDISIPQRGDVEFGFRAFGQNGSVLAKGGLIWYHKSSYVECFSQKDGLFRRPMGADSYSYRLQLEAFADCILTGAVQHGADAEDGTA
;
A
#
# COMPACT_ATOMS: atom_id res chain seq x y z
N MET A 1 -23.89 -15.72 -5.56
CA MET A 1 -22.95 -16.44 -4.69
C MET A 1 -22.65 -17.76 -5.40
N ASN A 2 -21.51 -17.82 -6.07
CA ASN A 2 -20.92 -19.02 -6.64
C ASN A 2 -19.44 -18.75 -6.80
N LYS A 3 -18.74 -18.67 -5.68
CA LYS A 3 -17.28 -18.69 -5.58
C LYS A 3 -16.95 -19.68 -4.49
N ASN A 4 -15.96 -20.48 -4.69
CA ASN A 4 -15.43 -21.47 -3.76
C ASN A 4 -15.69 -21.06 -2.31
N ASP A 5 -16.39 -21.91 -1.54
CA ASP A 5 -16.67 -21.70 -0.11
C ASP A 5 -15.41 -21.74 0.77
N ARG A 6 -14.21 -21.73 0.13
CA ARG A 6 -12.91 -21.81 0.79
C ARG A 6 -12.38 -20.41 1.07
N LEU A 7 -12.12 -20.13 2.34
CA LEU A 7 -11.42 -18.94 2.78
C LEU A 7 -9.89 -19.18 2.79
N LEU A 8 -9.12 -18.18 2.37
CA LEU A 8 -7.67 -18.19 2.51
C LEU A 8 -7.28 -17.95 3.97
N ARG A 9 -6.49 -18.86 4.56
CA ARG A 9 -6.05 -18.75 5.95
C ARG A 9 -4.85 -17.81 6.03
N MET A 10 -5.14 -16.58 6.51
CA MET A 10 -4.19 -15.49 6.63
C MET A 10 -3.57 -15.44 8.02
N GLY A 11 -2.27 -15.19 8.06
CA GLY A 11 -1.59 -14.75 9.27
C GLY A 11 -1.25 -13.26 9.20
N VAL A 12 -1.23 -12.58 10.33
CA VAL A 12 -0.72 -11.21 10.45
C VAL A 12 0.51 -11.21 11.34
N LEU A 13 1.65 -10.82 10.78
CA LEU A 13 2.90 -10.62 11.50
C LEU A 13 3.07 -9.14 11.82
N GLY A 14 3.21 -8.84 13.10
CA GLY A 14 3.17 -7.49 13.66
C GLY A 14 1.76 -7.13 14.11
N CYS A 15 1.63 -6.82 15.41
CA CYS A 15 0.38 -6.35 16.03
C CYS A 15 0.44 -4.85 16.34
N GLY A 16 1.31 -4.11 15.65
CA GLY A 16 1.53 -2.68 15.78
C GLY A 16 0.37 -1.82 15.22
N PRO A 17 0.57 -0.49 15.14
CA PRO A 17 -0.49 0.45 14.76
C PRO A 17 -1.19 0.11 13.45
N ILE A 18 -0.44 -0.18 12.36
CA ILE A 18 -1.07 -0.45 11.07
C ILE A 18 -1.87 -1.77 11.05
N ALA A 19 -1.42 -2.78 11.80
CA ALA A 19 -2.16 -4.01 11.95
C ALA A 19 -3.49 -3.77 12.69
N GLN A 20 -3.46 -3.00 13.78
CA GLN A 20 -4.64 -2.66 14.58
C GLN A 20 -5.64 -1.78 13.81
N MET A 21 -5.15 -0.82 13.02
CA MET A 21 -5.99 0.11 12.28
C MET A 21 -6.59 -0.47 10.99
N ALA A 22 -5.92 -1.44 10.39
CA ALA A 22 -6.32 -1.99 9.10
C ALA A 22 -6.33 -3.52 9.06
N HIS A 23 -5.17 -4.18 9.13
CA HIS A 23 -5.02 -5.56 8.67
C HIS A 23 -5.80 -6.58 9.48
N LEU A 24 -5.83 -6.47 10.82
CA LEU A 24 -6.55 -7.41 11.67
C LEU A 24 -8.07 -7.40 11.39
N ASP A 25 -8.62 -6.19 11.21
CA ASP A 25 -10.04 -6.02 10.92
C ASP A 25 -10.40 -6.44 9.49
N VAL A 26 -9.57 -6.09 8.49
CA VAL A 26 -9.85 -6.47 7.10
C VAL A 26 -9.73 -7.97 6.85
N CYS A 27 -8.83 -8.69 7.55
CA CYS A 27 -8.78 -10.15 7.46
C CYS A 27 -10.08 -10.83 7.90
N ARG A 28 -10.81 -10.21 8.83
CA ARG A 28 -12.11 -10.72 9.30
C ARG A 28 -13.27 -10.30 8.41
N LYS A 29 -13.16 -9.14 7.73
CA LYS A 29 -14.22 -8.54 6.92
C LYS A 29 -14.14 -8.86 5.44
N ALA A 30 -13.00 -9.28 4.94
CA ALA A 30 -12.82 -9.70 3.56
C ALA A 30 -13.62 -10.99 3.29
N CYS A 31 -14.29 -11.05 2.14
CA CYS A 31 -15.22 -12.12 1.83
C CYS A 31 -14.56 -13.48 1.51
N ASN A 32 -13.24 -13.49 1.30
CA ASN A 32 -12.46 -14.65 0.84
C ASN A 32 -11.26 -14.99 1.73
N THR A 33 -11.16 -14.40 2.93
CA THR A 33 -10.09 -14.68 3.90
C THR A 33 -10.66 -14.99 5.29
N GLU A 34 -9.85 -15.67 6.11
CA GLU A 34 -10.05 -15.74 7.55
C GLU A 34 -8.77 -15.30 8.27
N LEU A 35 -8.92 -14.60 9.38
CA LEU A 35 -7.81 -14.31 10.29
C LEU A 35 -7.46 -15.59 11.04
N TYR A 36 -6.55 -16.38 10.46
CA TYR A 36 -6.15 -17.65 11.04
C TYR A 36 -5.15 -17.48 12.17
N ALA A 37 -4.11 -16.66 11.97
CA ALA A 37 -3.06 -16.50 12.97
C ALA A 37 -2.65 -15.04 13.13
N ILE A 38 -2.18 -14.69 14.32
CA ILE A 38 -1.44 -13.46 14.62
C ILE A 38 -0.12 -13.76 15.27
N CYS A 39 0.90 -12.95 14.99
CA CYS A 39 2.23 -13.08 15.56
C CYS A 39 2.84 -11.72 15.88
N ASP A 40 3.40 -11.56 17.06
CA ASP A 40 4.25 -10.44 17.45
C ASP A 40 5.20 -10.91 18.57
N VAL A 41 6.40 -10.36 18.60
CA VAL A 41 7.35 -10.63 19.70
C VAL A 41 6.86 -10.11 21.06
N ALA A 42 5.98 -9.13 21.06
CA ALA A 42 5.33 -8.55 22.22
C ALA A 42 4.10 -9.37 22.61
N GLU A 43 4.26 -10.29 23.54
CA GLU A 43 3.21 -11.21 24.02
C GLU A 43 1.95 -10.46 24.52
N ASP A 44 2.12 -9.30 25.15
CA ASP A 44 1.02 -8.46 25.61
C ASP A 44 0.20 -7.87 24.48
N LEU A 45 0.82 -7.52 23.34
CA LEU A 45 0.11 -7.11 22.11
C LEU A 45 -0.66 -8.29 21.52
N VAL A 46 -0.01 -9.45 21.42
CA VAL A 46 -0.66 -10.67 20.91
C VAL A 46 -1.91 -11.00 21.73
N ALA A 47 -1.77 -11.01 23.08
CA ALA A 47 -2.90 -11.32 23.97
C ALA A 47 -4.07 -10.32 23.80
N LYS A 48 -3.77 -9.02 23.73
CA LYS A 48 -4.80 -7.98 23.57
C LYS A 48 -5.48 -8.05 22.21
N MET A 49 -4.71 -8.25 21.13
CA MET A 49 -5.26 -8.37 19.78
C MET A 49 -6.05 -9.66 19.59
N ALA A 50 -5.61 -10.76 20.21
CA ALA A 50 -6.38 -12.01 20.22
C ALA A 50 -7.74 -11.85 20.90
N ALA A 51 -7.81 -11.13 22.01
CA ALA A 51 -9.07 -10.87 22.71
C ALA A 51 -10.08 -10.04 21.88
N VAL A 52 -9.59 -9.18 20.98
CA VAL A 52 -10.42 -8.32 20.13
C VAL A 52 -10.79 -8.98 18.79
N HIS A 53 -9.83 -9.65 18.16
CA HIS A 53 -9.96 -10.11 16.77
C HIS A 53 -10.20 -11.62 16.63
N ASP A 54 -10.10 -12.40 17.70
CA ASP A 54 -10.41 -13.83 17.77
C ASP A 54 -9.72 -14.67 16.66
N PRO A 55 -8.39 -14.61 16.52
CA PRO A 55 -7.65 -15.48 15.60
C PRO A 55 -7.73 -16.93 16.08
N LYS A 56 -7.59 -17.90 15.18
CA LYS A 56 -7.60 -19.33 15.56
C LYS A 56 -6.37 -19.74 16.35
N VAL A 57 -5.21 -19.11 16.05
CA VAL A 57 -3.93 -19.42 16.71
C VAL A 57 -3.14 -18.13 16.93
N THR A 58 -2.34 -18.11 17.97
CA THR A 58 -1.42 -17.00 18.29
C THR A 58 0.02 -17.49 18.40
N TYR A 59 0.96 -16.65 17.99
CA TYR A 59 2.39 -16.92 18.04
C TYR A 59 3.15 -15.71 18.58
N THR A 60 4.28 -15.98 19.24
CA THR A 60 5.28 -14.97 19.62
C THR A 60 6.60 -15.15 18.89
N ASP A 61 6.69 -16.20 18.08
CA ASP A 61 7.83 -16.51 17.21
C ASP A 61 7.35 -16.74 15.78
N PHE A 62 7.99 -16.04 14.81
CA PHE A 62 7.57 -16.10 13.42
C PHE A 62 7.92 -17.43 12.75
N ASP A 63 9.05 -18.04 13.11
CA ASP A 63 9.45 -19.31 12.52
C ASP A 63 8.47 -20.42 12.94
N SER A 64 7.97 -20.40 14.18
CA SER A 64 6.88 -21.26 14.64
C SER A 64 5.57 -21.04 13.88
N MET A 65 5.22 -19.79 13.60
CA MET A 65 4.04 -19.47 12.78
C MET A 65 4.19 -19.98 11.35
N LEU A 66 5.38 -19.83 10.73
CA LEU A 66 5.65 -20.30 9.38
C LEU A 66 5.65 -21.84 9.26
N ALA A 67 6.00 -22.54 10.33
CA ALA A 67 5.96 -24.00 10.39
C ALA A 67 4.55 -24.58 10.44
N ASP A 68 3.52 -23.76 10.70
CA ASP A 68 2.13 -24.22 10.72
C ASP A 68 1.67 -24.59 9.28
N PRO A 69 1.34 -25.88 9.03
CA PRO A 69 0.91 -26.34 7.70
C PRO A 69 -0.45 -25.80 7.28
N LYS A 70 -1.26 -25.29 8.19
CA LYS A 70 -2.56 -24.71 7.89
C LYS A 70 -2.47 -23.25 7.44
N LEU A 71 -1.38 -22.54 7.79
CA LEU A 71 -1.15 -21.18 7.34
C LEU A 71 -0.83 -21.17 5.84
N GLU A 72 -1.51 -20.33 5.07
CA GLU A 72 -1.33 -20.27 3.60
C GLU A 72 -0.63 -18.99 3.15
N ALA A 73 -0.98 -17.87 3.79
CA ALA A 73 -0.43 -16.56 3.44
C ALA A 73 -0.23 -15.70 4.68
N VAL A 74 0.69 -14.73 4.58
CA VAL A 74 0.99 -13.80 5.67
C VAL A 74 0.90 -12.37 5.20
N ILE A 75 0.36 -11.50 6.06
CA ILE A 75 0.55 -10.05 5.98
C ILE A 75 1.72 -9.70 6.89
N ILE A 76 2.73 -9.02 6.35
CA ILE A 76 3.87 -8.50 7.10
C ILE A 76 3.62 -7.02 7.36
N ALA A 77 3.26 -6.69 8.61
CA ALA A 77 2.87 -5.36 9.06
C ALA A 77 3.80 -4.85 10.17
N THR A 78 5.09 -5.08 9.99
CA THR A 78 6.17 -4.70 10.91
C THR A 78 6.78 -3.34 10.53
N THR A 79 7.89 -2.99 11.14
CA THR A 79 8.71 -1.84 10.73
C THR A 79 9.41 -2.16 9.40
N ASP A 80 9.53 -1.18 8.52
CA ASP A 80 10.06 -1.27 7.15
C ASP A 80 11.41 -2.00 7.03
N ALA A 81 12.33 -1.80 7.97
CA ALA A 81 13.61 -2.53 8.00
C ALA A 81 13.47 -4.07 8.12
N PHE A 82 12.32 -4.56 8.53
CA PHE A 82 12.05 -6.00 8.65
C PHE A 82 11.24 -6.57 7.48
N HIS A 83 10.73 -5.75 6.57
CA HIS A 83 9.85 -6.19 5.49
C HIS A 83 10.52 -7.24 4.60
N VAL A 84 11.69 -6.94 4.03
CA VAL A 84 12.39 -7.89 3.16
C VAL A 84 12.90 -9.10 3.93
N PRO A 85 13.62 -8.98 5.07
CA PRO A 85 14.11 -10.15 5.81
C PRO A 85 13.00 -11.14 6.21
N LEU A 86 11.84 -10.62 6.65
CA LEU A 86 10.71 -11.47 7.04
C LEU A 86 9.96 -12.02 5.82
N SER A 87 9.88 -11.27 4.72
CA SER A 87 9.34 -11.77 3.45
C SER A 87 10.17 -12.93 2.90
N LEU A 88 11.49 -12.83 2.93
CA LEU A 88 12.39 -13.93 2.51
C LEU A 88 12.12 -15.22 3.30
N LYS A 89 11.96 -15.12 4.62
CA LYS A 89 11.60 -16.27 5.48
C LYS A 89 10.25 -16.89 5.07
N ALA A 90 9.22 -16.04 4.89
CA ALA A 90 7.89 -16.51 4.51
C ALA A 90 7.87 -17.19 3.15
N ILE A 91 8.54 -16.58 2.15
CA ILE A 91 8.69 -17.14 0.79
C ILE A 91 9.46 -18.47 0.81
N ALA A 92 10.56 -18.54 1.57
CA ALA A 92 11.32 -19.79 1.74
C ALA A 92 10.48 -20.93 2.34
N ALA A 93 9.56 -20.59 3.27
CA ALA A 93 8.58 -21.50 3.86
C ALA A 93 7.38 -21.81 2.93
N GLY A 94 7.37 -21.29 1.70
CA GLY A 94 6.30 -21.54 0.72
C GLY A 94 4.99 -20.78 1.03
N LYS A 95 5.02 -19.74 1.85
CA LYS A 95 3.84 -18.93 2.16
C LYS A 95 3.72 -17.77 1.15
N HIS A 96 2.49 -17.47 0.75
CA HIS A 96 2.18 -16.24 0.00
C HIS A 96 2.33 -15.01 0.90
N VAL A 97 2.76 -13.88 0.34
CA VAL A 97 3.11 -12.68 1.14
C VAL A 97 2.42 -11.43 0.62
N LEU A 98 1.74 -10.74 1.52
CA LEU A 98 1.38 -9.34 1.39
C LEU A 98 2.22 -8.55 2.42
N VAL A 99 3.10 -7.66 1.96
CA VAL A 99 3.97 -6.88 2.83
C VAL A 99 3.61 -5.40 2.79
N GLU A 100 3.65 -4.73 3.93
CA GLU A 100 3.44 -3.28 3.97
C GLU A 100 4.50 -2.51 3.17
N LYS A 101 4.12 -1.34 2.72
CA LYS A 101 5.03 -0.40 2.04
C LYS A 101 5.88 0.40 3.07
N PRO A 102 7.07 0.89 2.71
CA PRO A 102 7.82 0.56 1.50
C PRO A 102 8.30 -0.89 1.52
N LEU A 103 8.66 -1.45 0.35
CA LEU A 103 9.10 -2.85 0.26
C LEU A 103 10.29 -3.12 1.16
N GLY A 104 11.29 -2.27 1.09
CA GLY A 104 12.53 -2.44 1.85
C GLY A 104 13.28 -1.13 2.03
N VAL A 105 14.47 -1.22 2.62
CA VAL A 105 15.32 -0.06 2.92
C VAL A 105 16.53 0.06 2.00
N SER A 106 16.79 -0.95 1.15
CA SER A 106 17.82 -0.89 0.10
C SER A 106 17.38 -1.65 -1.15
N VAL A 107 17.94 -1.27 -2.30
CA VAL A 107 17.67 -1.94 -3.59
C VAL A 107 18.23 -3.37 -3.58
N GLU A 108 19.39 -3.55 -2.98
CA GLU A 108 20.09 -4.85 -2.94
C GLU A 108 19.26 -5.93 -2.23
N GLU A 109 18.62 -5.59 -1.11
CA GLU A 109 17.74 -6.55 -0.41
C GLU A 109 16.47 -6.85 -1.22
N CYS A 110 15.92 -5.87 -1.92
CA CYS A 110 14.76 -6.05 -2.78
C CYS A 110 15.08 -6.97 -3.98
N GLU A 111 16.28 -6.88 -4.57
CA GLU A 111 16.73 -7.78 -5.63
C GLU A 111 16.89 -9.23 -5.14
N GLN A 112 17.37 -9.47 -3.92
CA GLN A 112 17.42 -10.81 -3.33
C GLN A 112 16.02 -11.40 -3.22
N LEU A 113 15.04 -10.61 -2.83
CA LEU A 113 13.64 -11.03 -2.73
C LEU A 113 13.06 -11.39 -4.10
N ARG A 114 13.32 -10.61 -5.15
CA ARG A 114 12.90 -10.89 -6.52
C ARG A 114 13.45 -12.24 -7.01
N THR A 115 14.71 -12.53 -6.74
CA THR A 115 15.36 -13.78 -7.11
C THR A 115 14.64 -14.98 -6.46
N LEU A 116 14.41 -14.93 -5.15
CA LEU A 116 13.74 -16.01 -4.43
C LEU A 116 12.28 -16.21 -4.87
N LEU A 117 11.57 -15.14 -5.19
CA LEU A 117 10.19 -15.21 -5.70
C LEU A 117 10.10 -15.98 -7.03
N ALA A 118 11.05 -15.74 -7.93
CA ALA A 118 11.11 -16.44 -9.21
C ALA A 118 11.31 -17.96 -9.04
N GLU A 119 12.02 -18.36 -7.99
CA GLU A 119 12.28 -19.78 -7.69
C GLU A 119 11.08 -20.49 -7.03
N LYS A 120 10.36 -19.78 -6.15
CA LYS A 120 9.35 -20.41 -5.26
C LYS A 120 7.93 -20.40 -5.82
N GLY A 121 7.63 -19.55 -6.79
CA GLY A 121 6.29 -19.49 -7.41
C GLY A 121 5.15 -19.07 -6.46
N VAL A 122 5.46 -18.48 -5.30
CA VAL A 122 4.45 -17.95 -4.39
C VAL A 122 3.95 -16.57 -4.87
N ARG A 123 2.75 -16.19 -4.47
CA ARG A 123 2.22 -14.86 -4.74
C ARG A 123 2.81 -13.87 -3.75
N PHE A 124 3.19 -12.71 -4.27
CA PHE A 124 3.77 -11.60 -3.50
C PHE A 124 3.13 -10.29 -3.92
N GLN A 125 2.76 -9.47 -2.93
CA GLN A 125 2.15 -8.16 -3.16
C GLN A 125 2.62 -7.17 -2.10
N ILE A 126 2.85 -5.91 -2.53
CA ILE A 126 3.18 -4.80 -1.63
C ILE A 126 1.89 -4.07 -1.25
N GLY A 127 1.85 -3.53 -0.03
CA GLY A 127 0.72 -2.83 0.57
C GLY A 127 0.41 -1.45 -0.03
N ASN A 128 0.58 -1.26 -1.33
CA ASN A 128 0.24 -0.05 -2.07
C ASN A 128 -1.27 0.02 -2.32
N ASN A 129 -2.01 0.25 -1.27
CA ASN A 129 -3.46 0.15 -1.21
C ASN A 129 -4.22 1.13 -2.12
N TRP A 130 -3.63 2.29 -2.52
CA TRP A 130 -4.24 3.23 -3.46
C TRP A 130 -4.50 2.61 -4.84
N ARG A 131 -3.75 1.59 -5.24
CA ARG A 131 -4.02 0.81 -6.45
C ARG A 131 -5.38 0.08 -6.42
N PHE A 132 -6.00 -0.02 -5.24
CA PHE A 132 -7.28 -0.68 -5.00
C PHE A 132 -8.41 0.31 -4.68
N ASP A 133 -8.14 1.62 -4.68
CA ASP A 133 -9.20 2.62 -4.61
C ASP A 133 -10.04 2.60 -5.90
N PRO A 134 -11.37 2.43 -5.82
CA PRO A 134 -12.21 2.32 -7.02
C PRO A 134 -12.16 3.55 -7.93
N GLY A 135 -11.97 4.73 -7.35
CA GLY A 135 -11.82 5.96 -8.11
C GLY A 135 -10.51 5.98 -8.91
N PHE A 136 -9.38 5.66 -8.25
CA PHE A 136 -8.08 5.61 -8.94
C PHE A 136 -8.05 4.51 -10.00
N ARG A 137 -8.69 3.37 -9.77
CA ARG A 137 -8.82 2.32 -10.78
C ARG A 137 -9.68 2.75 -11.96
N TYR A 138 -10.78 3.44 -11.72
CA TYR A 138 -11.60 4.01 -12.80
C TYR A 138 -10.79 4.99 -13.65
N ALA A 139 -10.03 5.87 -12.99
CA ALA A 139 -9.16 6.83 -13.65
C ALA A 139 -8.06 6.14 -14.46
N GLN A 140 -7.40 5.12 -13.91
CA GLN A 140 -6.39 4.32 -14.64
C GLN A 140 -6.99 3.65 -15.88
N ASN A 141 -8.15 3.02 -15.75
CA ASN A 141 -8.83 2.38 -16.88
C ASN A 141 -9.15 3.39 -17.99
N PHE A 142 -9.61 4.60 -17.63
CA PHE A 142 -9.85 5.67 -18.60
C PHE A 142 -8.57 6.09 -19.30
N ILE A 143 -7.47 6.26 -18.56
CA ILE A 143 -6.15 6.61 -19.12
C ILE A 143 -5.71 5.56 -20.15
N GLN A 144 -5.89 4.28 -19.83
CA GLN A 144 -5.47 3.17 -20.70
C GLN A 144 -6.36 2.95 -21.93
N SER A 145 -7.66 3.23 -21.81
CA SER A 145 -8.64 2.85 -22.83
C SER A 145 -9.18 4.00 -23.70
N GLU A 146 -9.21 5.23 -23.17
CA GLU A 146 -9.89 6.35 -23.84
C GLU A 146 -9.04 7.61 -24.00
N MET A 147 -8.06 7.85 -23.15
CA MET A 147 -7.31 9.11 -23.11
C MET A 147 -6.38 9.29 -24.33
N GLY A 148 -6.03 8.20 -25.01
CA GLY A 148 -5.10 8.22 -26.14
C GLY A 148 -3.65 8.41 -25.69
N GLU A 149 -2.82 8.98 -26.56
CA GLU A 149 -1.41 9.27 -26.23
C GLU A 149 -1.33 10.21 -25.04
N ARG A 150 -0.53 9.82 -24.05
CA ARG A 150 -0.34 10.61 -22.83
C ARG A 150 0.61 11.77 -23.09
N ILE A 151 0.23 12.96 -22.64
CA ILE A 151 1.00 14.19 -22.82
C ILE A 151 1.65 14.60 -21.52
N GLY A 152 0.93 14.47 -20.40
CA GLY A 152 1.46 14.86 -19.11
C GLY A 152 0.74 14.25 -17.91
N LEU A 153 1.48 14.08 -16.83
CA LEU A 153 0.99 13.56 -15.56
C LEU A 153 1.53 14.42 -14.41
N LYS A 154 0.65 14.86 -13.53
CA LYS A 154 1.02 15.47 -12.25
C LYS A 154 0.44 14.65 -11.11
N VAL A 155 1.29 14.31 -10.12
CA VAL A 155 0.89 13.68 -8.85
C VAL A 155 1.26 14.63 -7.72
N TRP A 156 0.46 14.69 -6.67
CA TRP A 156 0.80 15.45 -5.47
C TRP A 156 0.46 14.67 -4.21
N TYR A 157 1.24 14.92 -3.16
CA TYR A 157 1.02 14.42 -1.81
C TYR A 157 1.42 15.50 -0.80
N TYR A 158 0.42 16.09 -0.16
CA TYR A 158 0.61 17.11 0.85
C TYR A 158 0.02 16.60 2.16
N ASP A 159 0.90 16.35 3.14
CA ASP A 159 0.46 15.89 4.46
C ASP A 159 0.42 17.05 5.45
N SER A 160 -0.60 17.08 6.28
CA SER A 160 -0.90 18.21 7.16
C SER A 160 -0.42 17.98 8.59
N THR A 161 0.04 19.06 9.25
CA THR A 161 0.23 19.06 10.71
C THR A 161 -1.09 19.11 11.46
N ASP A 162 -2.15 19.59 10.81
CA ASP A 162 -3.44 19.87 11.43
C ASP A 162 -4.46 18.75 11.19
N ARG A 163 -4.04 17.66 10.53
CA ARG A 163 -4.90 16.49 10.34
C ARG A 163 -5.20 15.81 11.66
N TYR A 164 -6.36 15.21 11.74
CA TYR A 164 -6.67 14.28 12.82
C TYR A 164 -5.69 13.12 12.81
N THR A 165 -5.17 12.76 13.97
CA THR A 165 -4.48 11.50 14.10
C THR A 165 -5.51 10.39 14.01
N MET A 166 -5.16 9.30 13.35
CA MET A 166 -6.05 8.14 13.28
C MET A 166 -6.34 7.53 14.63
N THR A 167 -5.34 7.58 15.50
CA THR A 167 -5.44 7.11 16.88
C THR A 167 -6.55 7.82 17.64
N ASP A 168 -6.77 9.10 17.39
CA ASP A 168 -7.77 9.87 18.14
C ASP A 168 -9.20 9.61 17.69
N ASN A 169 -9.41 9.36 16.38
CA ASN A 169 -10.77 9.26 15.82
C ASN A 169 -11.17 7.83 15.42
N LEU A 170 -10.24 7.02 14.95
CA LEU A 170 -10.53 5.68 14.44
C LEU A 170 -10.11 4.58 15.42
N LEU A 171 -9.09 4.82 16.20
CA LEU A 171 -8.59 3.87 17.18
C LEU A 171 -8.14 4.59 18.46
N PRO A 172 -9.09 5.12 19.25
CA PRO A 172 -8.77 5.88 20.46
C PRO A 172 -8.00 5.06 21.51
N ASN A 173 -8.06 3.74 21.42
CA ASN A 173 -7.41 2.81 22.34
C ASN A 173 -6.26 2.04 21.67
N LEU A 174 -5.46 2.71 20.83
CA LEU A 174 -4.27 2.08 20.23
C LEU A 174 -3.38 1.48 21.32
N VAL A 175 -3.11 0.19 21.21
CA VAL A 175 -2.25 -0.53 22.16
C VAL A 175 -0.80 -0.44 21.68
N ILE A 176 0.05 0.07 22.56
CA ILE A 176 1.50 0.13 22.34
C ILE A 176 2.17 -0.74 23.41
N SER A 177 3.21 -1.45 23.04
CA SER A 177 4.00 -2.27 23.94
C SER A 177 5.45 -1.81 23.97
N ASP A 178 6.03 -1.74 25.16
CA ASP A 178 7.46 -1.51 25.35
C ASP A 178 8.32 -2.72 24.97
N ARG A 179 7.69 -3.89 24.81
CA ARG A 179 8.32 -5.15 24.39
C ARG A 179 8.44 -5.29 22.87
N SER A 180 7.86 -4.38 22.09
CA SER A 180 7.98 -4.39 20.64
C SER A 180 9.44 -4.29 20.21
N GLN A 181 9.80 -5.05 19.18
CA GLN A 181 11.15 -5.04 18.63
C GLN A 181 11.46 -3.66 18.03
N LYS A 182 12.55 -3.05 18.51
CA LYS A 182 13.05 -1.78 17.99
C LYS A 182 14.17 -2.04 16.99
N THR A 183 14.24 -1.24 15.96
CA THR A 183 15.39 -1.22 15.04
C THR A 183 16.63 -0.67 15.76
N LYS A 184 17.83 -1.14 15.36
CA LYS A 184 19.10 -0.65 15.93
C LYS A 184 19.32 0.85 15.69
N LEU A 185 18.82 1.35 14.56
CA LEU A 185 18.84 2.77 14.21
C LEU A 185 17.40 3.29 14.28
N ASP A 186 17.22 4.49 14.83
CA ASP A 186 15.93 5.16 14.77
C ASP A 186 15.63 5.52 13.30
N PRO A 187 14.59 4.94 12.67
CA PRO A 187 14.27 5.26 11.27
C PRO A 187 13.93 6.75 11.07
N LYS A 188 13.58 7.47 12.14
CA LYS A 188 13.28 8.89 12.11
C LYS A 188 14.52 9.78 12.26
N ALA A 189 15.70 9.22 12.51
CA ALA A 189 16.94 9.99 12.65
C ALA A 189 17.30 10.74 11.36
N ASP A 190 17.09 10.10 10.19
CA ASP A 190 17.09 10.78 8.89
C ASP A 190 15.66 11.16 8.51
N ARG A 191 15.21 12.33 8.94
CA ARG A 191 13.84 12.77 8.76
C ARG A 191 13.46 12.96 7.28
N GLN A 192 14.39 13.43 6.46
CA GLN A 192 14.19 13.58 5.02
C GLN A 192 13.86 12.22 4.39
N ARG A 193 14.72 11.24 4.60
CA ARG A 193 14.55 9.88 4.10
C ARG A 193 13.27 9.23 4.65
N TYR A 194 13.04 9.35 5.95
CA TYR A 194 11.86 8.79 6.60
C TYR A 194 10.55 9.29 5.97
N LEU A 195 10.42 10.62 5.79
CA LEU A 195 9.20 11.20 5.22
C LEU A 195 9.03 10.81 3.74
N LEU A 196 10.12 10.81 2.97
CA LEU A 196 10.05 10.39 1.57
C LEU A 196 9.66 8.91 1.43
N MET A 197 10.23 8.03 2.23
CA MET A 197 9.94 6.59 2.17
C MET A 197 8.55 6.25 2.69
N THR A 198 8.10 6.88 3.77
CA THR A 198 6.82 6.53 4.40
C THR A 198 5.62 7.17 3.73
N HIS A 199 5.74 8.41 3.25
CA HIS A 199 4.67 9.19 2.63
C HIS A 199 4.87 9.36 1.13
N GLY A 200 6.07 9.75 0.70
CA GLY A 200 6.38 9.98 -0.71
C GLY A 200 6.25 8.71 -1.56
N SER A 201 6.47 7.52 -0.99
CA SER A 201 6.27 6.25 -1.68
C SER A 201 4.87 6.08 -2.26
N HIS A 202 3.84 6.64 -1.63
CA HIS A 202 2.48 6.64 -2.19
C HIS A 202 2.38 7.45 -3.48
N ALA A 203 3.02 8.62 -3.54
CA ALA A 203 3.00 9.46 -4.74
C ALA A 203 3.80 8.82 -5.88
N VAL A 204 4.94 8.21 -5.58
CA VAL A 204 5.76 7.50 -6.56
C VAL A 204 5.02 6.28 -7.10
N ASP A 205 4.40 5.49 -6.22
CA ASP A 205 3.60 4.32 -6.62
C ASP A 205 2.44 4.72 -7.54
N VAL A 206 1.68 5.76 -7.19
CA VAL A 206 0.58 6.25 -8.02
C VAL A 206 1.09 6.78 -9.36
N ALA A 207 2.23 7.49 -9.40
CA ALA A 207 2.83 7.94 -10.65
C ALA A 207 3.15 6.75 -11.58
N ARG A 208 3.74 5.67 -11.04
CA ARG A 208 4.01 4.44 -11.78
C ARG A 208 2.74 3.69 -12.18
N PHE A 209 1.77 3.61 -11.28
CA PHE A 209 0.49 2.92 -11.51
C PHE A 209 -0.31 3.51 -12.68
N VAL A 210 -0.34 4.83 -12.81
CA VAL A 210 -1.09 5.51 -13.89
C VAL A 210 -0.22 5.94 -15.07
N GLY A 211 1.08 6.17 -14.81
CA GLY A 211 2.06 6.63 -15.79
C GLY A 211 2.97 5.55 -16.37
N GLY A 212 3.02 4.36 -15.76
CA GLY A 212 3.92 3.28 -16.19
C GLY A 212 5.39 3.49 -15.76
N PRO A 213 6.33 2.79 -16.40
CA PRO A 213 7.74 2.85 -16.04
C PRO A 213 8.34 4.26 -16.18
N ILE A 214 9.11 4.68 -15.18
CA ILE A 214 9.82 5.95 -15.17
C ILE A 214 11.22 5.71 -15.75
N LYS A 215 11.62 6.50 -16.74
CA LYS A 215 12.91 6.44 -17.43
C LYS A 215 13.95 7.32 -16.75
N SER A 216 13.56 8.53 -16.34
CA SER A 216 14.47 9.46 -15.69
C SER A 216 13.75 10.33 -14.67
N VAL A 217 14.50 10.77 -13.66
CA VAL A 217 14.03 11.60 -12.56
C VAL A 217 15.02 12.72 -12.24
N SER A 218 14.48 13.92 -11.97
CA SER A 218 15.25 15.05 -11.46
C SER A 218 14.45 15.74 -10.36
N ALA A 219 15.03 15.89 -9.18
CA ALA A 219 14.33 16.42 -8.01
C ALA A 219 15.05 17.64 -7.42
N ARG A 220 14.26 18.59 -6.93
CA ARG A 220 14.70 19.65 -6.03
C ARG A 220 14.10 19.43 -4.66
N TYR A 221 14.90 19.60 -3.65
CA TYR A 221 14.52 19.46 -2.25
C TYR A 221 14.73 20.76 -1.50
N LEU A 222 13.80 21.07 -0.61
CA LEU A 222 13.89 22.17 0.35
C LEU A 222 13.39 21.72 1.71
N GLU A 223 14.16 22.02 2.74
CA GLU A 223 13.72 21.95 4.13
C GLU A 223 13.61 23.37 4.68
N ARG A 224 12.44 23.72 5.21
CA ARG A 224 12.21 25.03 5.86
C ARG A 224 11.11 24.92 6.88
N SER A 225 11.31 25.48 8.08
CA SER A 225 10.31 25.50 9.15
C SER A 225 9.71 24.13 9.46
N GLU A 226 10.58 23.11 9.55
CA GLU A 226 10.21 21.70 9.77
C GLU A 226 9.46 21.02 8.61
N SER A 227 9.16 21.75 7.54
CA SER A 227 8.54 21.22 6.33
C SER A 227 9.60 20.75 5.35
N HIS A 228 9.35 19.58 4.77
CA HIS A 228 10.19 18.97 3.74
C HIS A 228 9.41 18.94 2.43
N THR A 229 9.95 19.55 1.39
CA THR A 229 9.30 19.68 0.09
C THR A 229 10.18 19.13 -1.02
N TRP A 230 9.61 18.29 -1.88
CA TRP A 230 10.24 17.77 -3.09
C TRP A 230 9.42 18.17 -4.29
N PHE A 231 10.06 18.78 -5.29
CA PHE A 231 9.53 18.97 -6.62
C PHE A 231 10.32 18.10 -7.58
N THR A 232 9.66 17.13 -8.17
CA THR A 232 10.31 16.06 -8.92
C THR A 232 9.77 16.02 -10.34
N SER A 233 10.62 16.22 -11.32
CA SER A 233 10.31 16.06 -12.74
C SER A 233 10.62 14.64 -13.19
N LEU A 234 9.74 14.06 -14.00
CA LEU A 234 9.80 12.68 -14.50
C LEU A 234 9.74 12.66 -16.02
N GLU A 235 10.43 11.70 -16.63
CA GLU A 235 10.21 11.25 -17.99
C GLU A 235 9.80 9.77 -17.94
N PHE A 236 8.65 9.43 -18.49
CA PHE A 236 8.17 8.05 -18.58
C PHE A 236 8.77 7.35 -19.79
N ALA A 237 8.74 6.01 -19.79
CA ALA A 237 9.31 5.21 -20.88
C ALA A 237 8.67 5.46 -22.24
N ASP A 238 7.42 5.90 -22.29
CA ASP A 238 6.69 6.28 -23.51
C ASP A 238 6.92 7.73 -23.95
N GLY A 239 7.78 8.49 -23.25
CA GLY A 239 8.10 9.89 -23.53
C GLY A 239 7.15 10.90 -22.89
N CYS A 240 6.10 10.47 -22.18
CA CYS A 240 5.24 11.35 -21.40
C CYS A 240 6.05 12.05 -20.31
N LEU A 241 5.78 13.34 -20.09
CA LEU A 241 6.40 14.10 -19.00
C LEU A 241 5.54 14.06 -17.74
N GLY A 242 6.19 13.94 -16.60
CA GLY A 242 5.52 13.91 -15.32
C GLY A 242 6.13 14.85 -14.27
N HIS A 243 5.34 15.08 -13.23
CA HIS A 243 5.78 15.86 -12.09
C HIS A 243 5.16 15.31 -10.80
N ILE A 244 5.98 15.17 -9.76
CA ILE A 244 5.53 14.80 -8.41
C ILE A 244 5.84 15.95 -7.46
N ASP A 245 4.82 16.45 -6.78
CA ASP A 245 4.96 17.40 -5.69
C ASP A 245 4.68 16.71 -4.35
N ILE A 246 5.64 16.76 -3.44
CA ILE A 246 5.49 16.26 -2.07
C ILE A 246 5.81 17.38 -1.10
N SER A 247 4.96 17.61 -0.10
CA SER A 247 5.23 18.58 0.97
C SER A 247 4.73 18.05 2.29
N ILE A 248 5.63 17.87 3.28
CA ILE A 248 5.36 17.15 4.53
C ILE A 248 6.20 17.72 5.68
N PRO A 249 5.59 18.12 6.77
CA PRO A 249 4.18 18.53 6.89
C PRO A 249 3.96 19.91 6.25
N GLN A 250 2.73 20.17 5.87
CA GLN A 250 2.29 21.49 5.44
C GLN A 250 1.15 22.00 6.33
N ARG A 251 0.76 23.27 6.23
CA ARG A 251 -0.40 23.85 6.90
C ARG A 251 -1.61 23.80 5.98
N GLY A 252 -2.72 23.26 6.44
CA GLY A 252 -3.96 23.08 5.67
C GLY A 252 -4.40 21.64 5.61
N ASP A 253 -5.32 21.30 4.72
CA ASP A 253 -5.85 19.94 4.57
C ASP A 253 -4.82 18.98 3.95
N VAL A 254 -4.99 17.70 4.25
CA VAL A 254 -4.28 16.63 3.54
C VAL A 254 -4.77 16.57 2.10
N GLU A 255 -3.87 16.66 1.14
CA GLU A 255 -4.20 16.54 -0.27
C GLU A 255 -3.37 15.45 -0.93
N PHE A 256 -4.04 14.51 -1.57
CA PHE A 256 -3.42 13.48 -2.39
C PHE A 256 -4.20 13.30 -3.68
N GLY A 257 -3.50 13.15 -4.78
CA GLY A 257 -4.17 12.91 -6.05
C GLY A 257 -3.25 12.99 -7.25
N PHE A 258 -3.88 12.93 -8.42
CA PHE A 258 -3.17 13.11 -9.68
C PHE A 258 -4.06 13.77 -10.72
N ARG A 259 -3.41 14.39 -11.68
CA ARG A 259 -4.00 14.89 -12.91
C ARG A 259 -3.23 14.37 -14.12
N ALA A 260 -3.94 13.78 -15.07
CA ALA A 260 -3.38 13.32 -16.33
C ALA A 260 -4.12 13.97 -17.49
N PHE A 261 -3.41 14.20 -18.58
CA PHE A 261 -3.99 14.66 -19.84
C PHE A 261 -3.28 14.00 -21.00
N GLY A 262 -4.06 13.71 -22.02
CA GLY A 262 -3.63 13.09 -23.25
C GLY A 262 -4.36 13.63 -24.45
N GLN A 263 -4.12 13.01 -25.58
CA GLN A 263 -4.63 13.45 -26.88
C GLN A 263 -6.17 13.55 -26.90
N ASN A 264 -6.88 12.61 -26.32
CA ASN A 264 -8.33 12.47 -26.43
C ASN A 264 -9.08 12.70 -25.11
N GLY A 265 -8.40 13.16 -24.06
CA GLY A 265 -9.07 13.38 -22.79
C GLY A 265 -8.17 13.78 -21.64
N SER A 266 -8.77 13.97 -20.50
CA SER A 266 -8.06 14.29 -19.27
C SER A 266 -8.72 13.66 -18.04
N VAL A 267 -7.95 13.51 -16.98
CA VAL A 267 -8.39 12.97 -15.69
C VAL A 267 -7.96 13.88 -14.57
N LEU A 268 -8.85 14.11 -13.61
CA LEU A 268 -8.55 14.61 -12.30
C LEU A 268 -9.03 13.59 -11.28
N ALA A 269 -8.09 13.05 -10.45
CA ALA A 269 -8.39 12.16 -9.35
C ALA A 269 -7.89 12.76 -8.04
N LYS A 270 -8.75 12.81 -7.02
CA LYS A 270 -8.43 13.31 -5.69
C LYS A 270 -8.75 12.24 -4.66
N GLY A 271 -7.74 11.73 -3.99
CA GLY A 271 -7.87 10.84 -2.85
C GLY A 271 -8.36 11.61 -1.63
N GLY A 272 -9.18 10.95 -0.84
CA GLY A 272 -9.48 11.39 0.51
C GLY A 272 -8.43 10.89 1.51
N LEU A 273 -8.69 11.04 2.80
CA LEU A 273 -7.94 10.30 3.81
C LEU A 273 -8.22 8.81 3.60
N ILE A 274 -7.14 8.02 3.56
CA ILE A 274 -7.18 6.57 3.29
C ILE A 274 -8.06 5.78 4.26
N TRP A 275 -8.36 6.37 5.39
CA TRP A 275 -9.18 5.81 6.47
C TRP A 275 -10.67 6.05 6.29
N TYR A 276 -11.07 6.89 5.32
CA TYR A 276 -12.46 7.04 4.98
C TYR A 276 -12.92 5.88 4.10
N HIS A 277 -14.04 5.27 4.45
CA HIS A 277 -14.65 4.19 3.67
C HIS A 277 -15.39 4.76 2.45
N LYS A 278 -14.68 5.52 1.66
CA LYS A 278 -15.21 6.17 0.47
C LYS A 278 -14.15 6.21 -0.63
N SER A 279 -14.55 5.85 -1.85
CA SER A 279 -13.68 5.98 -3.01
C SER A 279 -13.28 7.42 -3.29
N SER A 280 -12.13 7.58 -3.91
CA SER A 280 -11.61 8.87 -4.38
C SER A 280 -12.58 9.55 -5.35
N TYR A 281 -12.56 10.89 -5.35
CA TYR A 281 -13.23 11.68 -6.36
C TYR A 281 -12.49 11.58 -7.69
N VAL A 282 -13.23 11.34 -8.78
CA VAL A 282 -12.67 11.29 -10.12
C VAL A 282 -13.56 12.02 -11.11
N GLU A 283 -12.93 12.76 -12.00
CA GLU A 283 -13.56 13.41 -13.12
C GLU A 283 -12.72 13.16 -14.38
N CYS A 284 -13.33 12.59 -15.42
CA CYS A 284 -12.70 12.32 -16.70
C CYS A 284 -13.42 13.09 -17.80
N PHE A 285 -12.67 13.85 -18.59
CA PHE A 285 -13.17 14.41 -19.85
C PHE A 285 -12.81 13.49 -21.00
N SER A 286 -13.77 13.13 -21.84
CA SER A 286 -13.54 12.35 -23.06
C SER A 286 -13.90 13.17 -24.30
N GLN A 287 -12.98 13.29 -25.24
CA GLN A 287 -13.24 13.94 -26.52
C GLN A 287 -14.24 13.16 -27.37
N LYS A 288 -14.38 11.86 -27.16
CA LYS A 288 -15.27 10.98 -27.92
C LYS A 288 -16.73 11.42 -27.87
N ASP A 289 -17.19 11.92 -26.73
CA ASP A 289 -18.57 12.38 -26.52
C ASP A 289 -18.65 13.85 -26.06
N GLY A 290 -17.51 14.49 -25.80
CA GLY A 290 -17.43 15.87 -25.32
C GLY A 290 -17.92 16.05 -23.90
N LEU A 291 -17.96 14.97 -23.08
CA LEU A 291 -18.57 14.98 -21.75
C LEU A 291 -17.53 14.80 -20.65
N PHE A 292 -17.83 15.42 -19.50
CA PHE A 292 -17.22 15.06 -18.23
C PHE A 292 -17.99 13.92 -17.59
N ARG A 293 -17.28 12.85 -17.26
CA ARG A 293 -17.80 11.69 -16.57
C ARG A 293 -17.29 11.67 -15.14
N ARG A 294 -18.20 11.62 -14.20
CA ARG A 294 -17.91 11.55 -12.79
C ARG A 294 -18.60 10.31 -12.22
N PRO A 295 -17.88 9.23 -11.91
CA PRO A 295 -18.49 8.08 -11.27
C PRO A 295 -19.00 8.48 -9.88
N MET A 296 -20.13 7.90 -9.49
CA MET A 296 -20.64 8.05 -8.13
C MET A 296 -19.65 7.39 -7.16
N GLY A 297 -19.33 8.06 -6.04
CA GLY A 297 -18.46 7.51 -5.03
C GLY A 297 -19.02 6.20 -4.45
N ALA A 298 -18.19 5.19 -4.36
CA ALA A 298 -18.52 3.92 -3.75
C ALA A 298 -18.18 3.93 -2.26
N ASP A 299 -18.98 3.22 -1.45
CA ASP A 299 -18.56 2.78 -0.13
C ASP A 299 -17.47 1.72 -0.33
N SER A 300 -16.24 2.06 0.03
CA SER A 300 -15.09 1.20 -0.22
C SER A 300 -14.00 1.42 0.81
N TYR A 301 -13.25 0.37 1.08
CA TYR A 301 -12.06 0.43 1.91
C TYR A 301 -10.91 -0.26 1.17
N SER A 302 -9.95 0.52 0.70
CA SER A 302 -8.90 0.04 -0.19
C SER A 302 -8.02 -1.06 0.41
N TYR A 303 -7.80 -1.08 1.72
CA TYR A 303 -7.12 -2.19 2.40
C TYR A 303 -7.90 -3.52 2.27
N ARG A 304 -9.23 -3.48 2.40
CA ARG A 304 -10.05 -4.68 2.22
C ARG A 304 -10.03 -5.15 0.77
N LEU A 305 -10.23 -4.24 -0.18
CA LEU A 305 -10.19 -4.57 -1.60
C LEU A 305 -8.82 -5.11 -2.04
N GLN A 306 -7.74 -4.57 -1.47
CA GLN A 306 -6.38 -5.06 -1.66
C GLN A 306 -6.25 -6.52 -1.21
N LEU A 307 -6.72 -6.85 -0.01
CA LEU A 307 -6.62 -8.19 0.55
C LEU A 307 -7.51 -9.17 -0.21
N GLU A 308 -8.74 -8.78 -0.56
CA GLU A 308 -9.65 -9.60 -1.36
C GLU A 308 -9.06 -9.93 -2.73
N ALA A 309 -8.46 -8.95 -3.42
CA ALA A 309 -7.80 -9.18 -4.70
C ALA A 309 -6.55 -10.08 -4.58
N PHE A 310 -5.77 -9.93 -3.52
CA PHE A 310 -4.63 -10.81 -3.23
C PHE A 310 -5.08 -12.26 -3.00
N ALA A 311 -6.13 -12.44 -2.20
CA ALA A 311 -6.69 -13.76 -1.95
C ALA A 311 -7.30 -14.39 -3.21
N ASP A 312 -7.98 -13.61 -4.06
CA ASP A 312 -8.50 -14.11 -5.34
C ASP A 312 -7.38 -14.58 -6.27
N CYS A 313 -6.23 -13.89 -6.30
CA CYS A 313 -5.05 -14.34 -7.06
C CYS A 313 -4.56 -15.73 -6.61
N ILE A 314 -4.63 -16.02 -5.31
CA ILE A 314 -4.19 -17.30 -4.74
C ILE A 314 -5.24 -18.39 -4.95
N LEU A 315 -6.50 -18.10 -4.65
CA LEU A 315 -7.57 -19.07 -4.64
C LEU A 315 -8.07 -19.46 -6.03
N THR A 316 -8.01 -18.53 -6.99
CA THR A 316 -8.62 -18.71 -8.32
C THR A 316 -7.64 -18.56 -9.47
N GLY A 317 -6.41 -18.13 -9.22
CA GLY A 317 -5.45 -17.78 -10.26
C GLY A 317 -5.77 -16.46 -10.98
N ALA A 318 -6.59 -15.61 -10.40
CA ALA A 318 -6.91 -14.29 -10.95
C ALA A 318 -5.64 -13.46 -11.21
N VAL A 319 -5.73 -12.51 -12.14
CA VAL A 319 -4.62 -11.61 -12.45
C VAL A 319 -4.31 -10.70 -11.26
N GLN A 320 -3.03 -10.60 -10.93
CA GLN A 320 -2.59 -9.68 -9.88
C GLN A 320 -2.65 -8.24 -10.39
N HIS A 321 -3.27 -7.38 -9.58
CA HIS A 321 -3.39 -5.94 -9.85
C HIS A 321 -2.61 -5.07 -8.85
N GLY A 322 -2.09 -5.68 -7.80
CA GLY A 322 -1.27 -5.00 -6.79
C GLY A 322 0.15 -4.74 -7.25
N ALA A 323 0.86 -3.90 -6.53
CA ALA A 323 2.28 -3.70 -6.72
C ALA A 323 3.03 -5.01 -6.39
N ASP A 324 3.94 -5.39 -7.25
CA ASP A 324 4.80 -6.54 -7.08
C ASP A 324 6.22 -6.16 -6.63
N ALA A 325 7.12 -7.12 -6.58
CA ALA A 325 8.50 -6.88 -6.16
C ALA A 325 9.28 -6.01 -7.17
N GLU A 326 8.92 -6.00 -8.46
CA GLU A 326 9.52 -5.12 -9.46
C GLU A 326 9.11 -3.67 -9.22
N ASP A 327 7.83 -3.44 -8.95
CA ASP A 327 7.33 -2.11 -8.58
C ASP A 327 8.01 -1.56 -7.33
N GLY A 328 8.26 -2.41 -6.32
CA GLY A 328 8.86 -2.02 -5.07
C GLY A 328 10.38 -1.83 -5.12
N THR A 329 11.05 -2.37 -6.15
CA THR A 329 12.50 -2.23 -6.33
C THR A 329 12.84 -1.01 -7.19
N ALA A 330 11.96 -0.62 -8.09
CA ALA A 330 12.13 0.48 -9.03
C ALA A 330 11.91 1.85 -8.37
#